data_f79284fd1c799aedfb480aadbe410517
#
_entry.id   f79284fd1c799aedfb480aadbe410517
#
_cell.length_a   1.000
_cell.length_b   1.000
_cell.length_c   1.000
_cell.angle_alpha   90.00
_cell.angle_beta   90.00
_cell.angle_gamma   90.00
#
_symmetry.space_group_name_H-M   'P 1'
#
loop_
_entity.id
_entity.type
_entity.pdbx_description
1 polymer ?
#
loop_
_entity_poly.entity_id
_entity_poly.type
_entity_poly.pdbx_seq_one_letter_code
_entity_poly.pdbx_strand_id
1 'polypeptide(L)'
;MERWALSKTFDYRCLDDRFFDILPDWYREKLTGRGPILSDLARLLHIRKLLELGADAVIWLDADTLIIDSDWSPPMPEHSLLGAECWLQRNKRGKLEVKRQPHNAFMMFVQASPILDFLIHTTQSIIQRIDGDHIAPQVVGPKLLKALHPLADFELEHKAAAMSTDLLVGLMEEDRDLLMFYRNAQLSTPALFNVCASLHGTDTDIDLDLISSRVQEYLIV
;
A
#
# COMPACT_ATOMS: atom_id res chain seq x y z
N MET A 1 2.14 2.75 14.34
CA MET A 1 1.64 3.87 13.51
C MET A 1 1.23 5.08 14.34
N GLU A 2 0.29 4.98 15.32
CA GLU A 2 -0.20 6.14 16.10
C GLU A 2 0.91 6.97 16.75
N ARG A 3 1.83 6.33 17.49
CA ARG A 3 2.96 7.04 18.13
C ARG A 3 3.82 7.80 17.12
N TRP A 4 4.05 7.22 15.94
CA TRP A 4 4.77 7.87 14.85
C TRP A 4 4.00 9.09 14.33
N ALA A 5 2.71 8.95 14.02
CA ALA A 5 1.88 10.05 13.53
C ALA A 5 1.84 11.22 14.53
N LEU A 6 1.63 10.94 15.81
CA LEU A 6 1.62 11.96 16.87
C LEU A 6 2.99 12.63 17.04
N SER A 7 4.11 11.90 16.88
CA SER A 7 5.46 12.48 16.92
C SER A 7 5.74 13.45 15.78
N LYS A 8 5.01 13.31 14.67
CA LYS A 8 5.08 14.20 13.49
C LYS A 8 4.00 15.28 13.51
N THR A 9 3.25 15.41 14.60
CA THR A 9 2.11 16.35 14.73
C THR A 9 0.98 16.10 13.73
N PHE A 10 0.83 14.87 13.25
CA PHE A 10 -0.28 14.47 12.40
C PHE A 10 -1.52 14.14 13.25
N ASP A 11 -2.70 14.49 12.76
CA ASP A 11 -3.96 14.01 13.30
C ASP A 11 -4.17 12.54 12.90
N TYR A 12 -4.12 11.62 13.87
CA TYR A 12 -4.22 10.19 13.61
C TYR A 12 -5.64 9.69 13.79
N ARG A 13 -6.10 8.91 12.81
CA ARG A 13 -7.41 8.24 12.85
C ARG A 13 -7.27 6.77 12.47
N CYS A 14 -7.70 5.88 13.36
CA CYS A 14 -7.86 4.47 13.06
C CYS A 14 -9.30 4.21 12.63
N LEU A 15 -9.49 3.57 11.48
CA LEU A 15 -10.81 3.18 10.99
C LEU A 15 -11.07 1.70 11.33
N ASP A 16 -12.24 1.43 11.89
CA ASP A 16 -12.75 0.09 12.22
C ASP A 16 -13.53 -0.51 11.03
N ASP A 17 -14.30 -1.57 11.28
CA ASP A 17 -15.09 -2.27 10.25
C ASP A 17 -16.12 -1.36 9.54
N ARG A 18 -16.50 -0.21 10.14
CA ARG A 18 -17.32 0.83 9.50
C ARG A 18 -16.58 1.57 8.38
N PHE A 19 -15.31 1.26 8.18
CA PHE A 19 -14.54 1.72 7.04
C PHE A 19 -15.26 1.49 5.70
N PHE A 20 -16.03 0.43 5.56
CA PHE A 20 -16.78 0.13 4.35
C PHE A 20 -18.12 0.86 4.20
N ASP A 21 -18.60 1.54 5.24
CA ASP A 21 -19.90 2.24 5.21
C ASP A 21 -19.92 3.44 4.24
N ILE A 22 -18.76 3.95 3.88
CA ILE A 22 -18.60 5.03 2.90
C ILE A 22 -18.85 4.59 1.46
N LEU A 23 -18.84 3.28 1.19
CA LEU A 23 -19.00 2.74 -0.14
C LEU A 23 -20.46 2.83 -0.62
N PRO A 24 -20.72 3.11 -1.92
CA PRO A 24 -22.05 3.02 -2.50
C PRO A 24 -22.62 1.59 -2.35
N ASP A 25 -23.94 1.48 -2.10
CA ASP A 25 -24.62 0.20 -1.89
C ASP A 25 -24.40 -0.77 -3.06
N TRP A 26 -24.58 -0.29 -4.30
CA TRP A 26 -24.36 -1.09 -5.49
C TRP A 26 -22.94 -1.68 -5.60
N TYR A 27 -21.93 -0.94 -5.09
CA TYR A 27 -20.54 -1.37 -5.13
C TYR A 27 -20.29 -2.48 -4.11
N ARG A 28 -20.86 -2.34 -2.89
CA ARG A 28 -20.81 -3.36 -1.84
C ARG A 28 -21.51 -4.65 -2.26
N GLU A 29 -22.73 -4.54 -2.82
CA GLU A 29 -23.52 -5.67 -3.29
C GLU A 29 -22.79 -6.45 -4.39
N LYS A 30 -22.26 -5.75 -5.40
CA LYS A 30 -21.53 -6.36 -6.52
C LYS A 30 -20.24 -7.05 -6.10
N LEU A 31 -19.60 -6.61 -5.03
CA LEU A 31 -18.30 -7.07 -4.57
C LEU A 31 -18.37 -7.84 -3.23
N THR A 32 -19.52 -8.40 -2.89
CA THR A 32 -19.67 -9.20 -1.67
C THR A 32 -18.57 -10.28 -1.59
N GLY A 33 -17.87 -10.33 -0.44
CA GLY A 33 -16.76 -11.25 -0.20
C GLY A 33 -15.43 -10.88 -0.88
N ARG A 34 -15.31 -9.67 -1.49
CA ARG A 34 -14.11 -9.19 -2.17
C ARG A 34 -13.45 -8.03 -1.43
N GLY A 35 -13.08 -8.28 -0.17
CA GLY A 35 -12.51 -7.27 0.74
C GLY A 35 -11.43 -6.37 0.12
N PRO A 36 -10.40 -6.90 -0.55
CA PRO A 36 -9.35 -6.06 -1.14
C PRO A 36 -9.87 -5.03 -2.14
N ILE A 37 -10.82 -5.40 -3.01
CA ILE A 37 -11.40 -4.48 -4.01
C ILE A 37 -12.30 -3.44 -3.35
N LEU A 38 -13.05 -3.85 -2.32
CA LEU A 38 -13.84 -2.90 -1.50
C LEU A 38 -12.92 -1.88 -0.83
N SER A 39 -11.80 -2.34 -0.26
CA SER A 39 -10.81 -1.48 0.40
C SER A 39 -10.18 -0.48 -0.58
N ASP A 40 -9.94 -0.87 -1.83
CA ASP A 40 -9.33 0.02 -2.82
C ASP A 40 -10.16 1.28 -3.09
N LEU A 41 -11.51 1.19 -3.14
CA LEU A 41 -12.36 2.37 -3.27
C LEU A 41 -12.57 3.07 -1.93
N ALA A 42 -12.78 2.33 -0.85
CA ALA A 42 -13.10 2.93 0.46
C ALA A 42 -11.99 3.86 0.93
N ARG A 43 -10.69 3.48 0.78
CA ARG A 43 -9.56 4.33 1.17
C ARG A 43 -9.55 5.66 0.39
N LEU A 44 -9.82 5.64 -0.91
CA LEU A 44 -9.88 6.85 -1.73
C LEU A 44 -11.03 7.78 -1.30
N LEU A 45 -12.19 7.21 -0.99
CA LEU A 45 -13.35 7.98 -0.52
C LEU A 45 -13.11 8.60 0.86
N HIS A 46 -12.45 7.88 1.78
CA HIS A 46 -12.08 8.43 3.09
C HIS A 46 -11.06 9.55 2.96
N ILE A 47 -10.05 9.40 2.11
CA ILE A 47 -9.07 10.45 1.82
C ILE A 47 -9.80 11.69 1.30
N ARG A 48 -10.65 11.55 0.28
CA ARG A 48 -11.43 12.66 -0.28
C ARG A 48 -12.27 13.36 0.79
N LYS A 49 -13.00 12.58 1.60
CA LYS A 49 -13.82 13.12 2.68
C LYS A 49 -13.03 13.96 3.68
N LEU A 50 -11.82 13.53 4.04
CA LEU A 50 -10.98 14.28 4.98
C LEU A 50 -10.44 15.57 4.36
N LEU A 51 -10.06 15.56 3.09
CA LEU A 51 -9.66 16.76 2.36
C LEU A 51 -10.83 17.75 2.24
N GLU A 52 -12.05 17.28 1.94
CA GLU A 52 -13.28 18.10 1.90
C GLU A 52 -13.61 18.72 3.27
N LEU A 53 -13.21 18.06 4.37
CA LEU A 53 -13.36 18.57 5.73
C LEU A 53 -12.27 19.57 6.15
N GLY A 54 -11.34 19.90 5.25
CA GLY A 54 -10.36 20.96 5.44
C GLY A 54 -8.97 20.49 5.84
N ALA A 55 -8.65 19.17 5.71
CA ALA A 55 -7.27 18.73 5.85
C ALA A 55 -6.42 19.24 4.66
N ASP A 56 -5.23 19.76 4.92
CA ASP A 56 -4.30 20.21 3.87
C ASP A 56 -3.77 19.03 3.05
N ALA A 57 -3.50 17.93 3.74
CA ALA A 57 -3.07 16.67 3.16
C ALA A 57 -3.59 15.49 3.98
N VAL A 58 -3.77 14.34 3.33
CA VAL A 58 -4.18 13.09 3.98
C VAL A 58 -3.22 11.99 3.61
N ILE A 59 -2.64 11.33 4.62
CA ILE A 59 -1.81 10.14 4.46
C ILE A 59 -2.67 8.93 4.82
N TRP A 60 -2.73 7.98 3.91
CA TRP A 60 -3.30 6.65 4.14
C TRP A 60 -2.18 5.65 4.39
N LEU A 61 -2.35 4.83 5.42
CA LEU A 61 -1.53 3.65 5.69
C LEU A 61 -2.46 2.46 5.93
N ASP A 62 -2.17 1.32 5.30
CA ASP A 62 -2.87 0.09 5.60
C ASP A 62 -2.51 -0.38 7.03
N ALA A 63 -3.44 -1.07 7.69
CA ALA A 63 -3.34 -1.42 9.12
C ALA A 63 -2.13 -2.32 9.46
N ASP A 64 -1.64 -3.06 8.49
CA ASP A 64 -0.49 -3.95 8.57
C ASP A 64 0.84 -3.29 8.16
N THR A 65 0.94 -1.97 8.33
CA THR A 65 2.15 -1.21 8.06
C THR A 65 3.06 -1.13 9.29
N LEU A 66 4.33 -1.54 9.14
CA LEU A 66 5.40 -1.38 10.10
C LEU A 66 6.14 -0.06 9.83
N ILE A 67 6.29 0.77 10.84
CA ILE A 67 7.18 1.94 10.81
C ILE A 67 8.56 1.48 11.25
N ILE A 68 9.54 1.58 10.34
CA ILE A 68 10.92 1.13 10.56
C ILE A 68 11.80 2.31 10.98
N ASP A 69 11.66 3.45 10.31
CA ASP A 69 12.32 4.70 10.65
C ASP A 69 11.30 5.67 11.26
N SER A 70 11.32 5.79 12.59
CA SER A 70 10.43 6.68 13.31
C SER A 70 10.72 8.17 13.04
N ASP A 71 11.92 8.51 12.57
CA ASP A 71 12.30 9.88 12.28
C ASP A 71 11.88 10.33 10.86
N TRP A 72 11.59 9.38 9.99
CA TRP A 72 11.11 9.70 8.65
C TRP A 72 9.73 10.36 8.66
N SER A 73 9.54 11.27 7.72
CA SER A 73 8.26 11.86 7.35
C SER A 73 8.18 11.95 5.83
N PRO A 74 7.02 11.64 5.21
CA PRO A 74 6.91 11.78 3.76
C PRO A 74 7.05 13.25 3.35
N PRO A 75 7.70 13.53 2.21
CA PRO A 75 7.72 14.88 1.66
C PRO A 75 6.31 15.30 1.25
N MET A 76 6.02 16.60 1.33
CA MET A 76 4.76 17.13 0.82
C MET A 76 4.79 17.09 -0.71
N PRO A 77 3.90 16.33 -1.38
CA PRO A 77 3.86 16.27 -2.83
C PRO A 77 3.19 17.52 -3.43
N GLU A 78 3.39 17.74 -4.70
CA GLU A 78 2.64 18.78 -5.42
C GLU A 78 1.14 18.43 -5.49
N HIS A 79 0.82 17.16 -5.82
CA HIS A 79 -0.57 16.69 -5.93
C HIS A 79 -0.80 15.39 -5.15
N SER A 80 0.08 14.41 -5.32
CA SER A 80 -0.07 13.09 -4.71
C SER A 80 1.23 12.32 -4.69
N LEU A 81 1.41 11.48 -3.65
CA LEU A 81 2.56 10.61 -3.44
C LEU A 81 2.05 9.21 -3.12
N LEU A 82 2.49 8.22 -3.89
CA LEU A 82 2.09 6.83 -3.73
C LEU A 82 3.30 5.97 -3.39
N GLY A 83 3.09 4.91 -2.62
CA GLY A 83 4.17 3.97 -2.31
C GLY A 83 4.74 3.31 -3.55
N ALA A 84 6.05 3.07 -3.53
CA ALA A 84 6.76 2.38 -4.60
C ALA A 84 7.34 1.07 -4.08
N GLU A 85 6.72 -0.05 -4.43
CA GLU A 85 7.23 -1.35 -4.04
C GLU A 85 8.38 -1.84 -4.90
N CYS A 86 9.34 -2.48 -4.24
CA CYS A 86 10.35 -3.34 -4.84
C CYS A 86 9.94 -4.79 -4.56
N TRP A 87 9.03 -5.34 -5.37
CA TRP A 87 8.41 -6.64 -5.15
C TRP A 87 9.37 -7.75 -5.51
N LEU A 88 9.93 -8.43 -4.50
CA LEU A 88 10.78 -9.60 -4.67
C LEU A 88 9.95 -10.83 -4.98
N GLN A 89 10.33 -11.58 -5.99
CA GLN A 89 9.70 -12.86 -6.33
C GLN A 89 10.68 -13.79 -7.04
N ARG A 90 10.30 -15.08 -7.10
CA ARG A 90 10.98 -16.05 -7.98
C ARG A 90 10.21 -16.15 -9.30
N ASN A 91 10.92 -16.06 -10.41
CA ASN A 91 10.33 -16.27 -11.73
C ASN A 91 10.06 -17.76 -11.99
N LYS A 92 9.46 -18.07 -13.14
CA LYS A 92 9.14 -19.46 -13.54
C LYS A 92 10.37 -20.41 -13.61
N ARG A 93 11.59 -19.86 -13.62
CA ARG A 93 12.85 -20.62 -13.63
C ARG A 93 13.50 -20.69 -12.24
N GLY A 94 12.80 -20.26 -11.20
CA GLY A 94 13.30 -20.21 -9.82
C GLY A 94 14.30 -19.09 -9.53
N LYS A 95 14.63 -18.22 -10.48
CA LYS A 95 15.58 -17.13 -10.28
C LYS A 95 14.89 -15.96 -9.56
N LEU A 96 15.62 -15.34 -8.62
CA LEU A 96 15.18 -14.10 -7.98
C LEU A 96 15.06 -12.98 -9.01
N GLU A 97 13.97 -12.23 -8.93
CA GLU A 97 13.74 -11.01 -9.68
C GLU A 97 12.98 -10.01 -8.81
N VAL A 98 13.12 -8.72 -9.10
CA VAL A 98 12.31 -7.67 -8.50
C VAL A 98 11.46 -6.98 -9.54
N LYS A 99 10.23 -6.65 -9.16
CA LYS A 99 9.34 -5.79 -9.93
C LYS A 99 9.12 -4.49 -9.17
N ARG A 100 9.32 -3.39 -9.87
CA ARG A 100 9.06 -2.06 -9.30
C ARG A 100 7.76 -1.54 -9.86
N GLN A 101 6.87 -1.13 -8.98
CA GLN A 101 5.56 -0.60 -9.35
C GLN A 101 4.97 0.22 -8.20
N PRO A 102 4.03 1.13 -8.49
CA PRO A 102 3.29 1.81 -7.45
C PRO A 102 2.39 0.82 -6.71
N HIS A 103 2.16 1.07 -5.41
CA HIS A 103 1.17 0.39 -4.60
C HIS A 103 0.34 1.39 -3.80
N ASN A 104 -0.77 0.92 -3.23
CA ASN A 104 -1.75 1.75 -2.54
C ASN A 104 -1.87 1.50 -1.03
N ALA A 105 -0.92 0.78 -0.45
CA ALA A 105 -0.85 0.61 1.01
C ALA A 105 -0.31 1.87 1.71
N PHE A 106 0.46 2.70 0.97
CA PHE A 106 0.80 4.08 1.32
C PHE A 106 0.29 5.00 0.22
N MET A 107 -0.48 6.00 0.58
CA MET A 107 -0.93 7.07 -0.31
C MET A 107 -0.99 8.39 0.44
N MET A 108 -0.58 9.46 -0.20
CA MET A 108 -0.74 10.82 0.30
C MET A 108 -1.32 11.69 -0.81
N PHE A 109 -2.38 12.42 -0.47
CA PHE A 109 -3.03 13.36 -1.36
C PHE A 109 -3.16 14.72 -0.68
N VAL A 110 -2.95 15.78 -1.44
CA VAL A 110 -3.21 17.15 -1.01
C VAL A 110 -4.56 17.63 -1.54
N GLN A 111 -5.02 18.78 -1.03
CA GLN A 111 -6.25 19.41 -1.55
C GLN A 111 -6.15 19.64 -3.07
N ALA A 112 -7.30 19.52 -3.74
CA ALA A 112 -7.42 19.70 -5.19
C ALA A 112 -6.52 18.77 -6.05
N SER A 113 -6.12 17.60 -5.51
CA SER A 113 -5.40 16.61 -6.30
C SER A 113 -6.27 16.07 -7.45
N PRO A 114 -5.94 16.33 -8.72
CA PRO A 114 -6.80 15.92 -9.84
C PRO A 114 -6.83 14.38 -10.01
N ILE A 115 -5.77 13.70 -9.54
CA ILE A 115 -5.67 12.25 -9.67
C ILE A 115 -6.60 11.51 -8.68
N LEU A 116 -6.94 12.10 -7.54
CA LEU A 116 -7.81 11.44 -6.56
C LEU A 116 -9.22 11.20 -7.12
N ASP A 117 -9.86 12.24 -7.65
CA ASP A 117 -11.20 12.12 -8.24
C ASP A 117 -11.18 11.24 -9.48
N PHE A 118 -10.13 11.31 -10.28
CA PHE A 118 -9.93 10.43 -11.41
C PHE A 118 -9.83 8.96 -10.99
N LEU A 119 -9.08 8.64 -9.94
CA LEU A 119 -8.96 7.27 -9.41
C LEU A 119 -10.30 6.75 -8.88
N ILE A 120 -11.05 7.57 -8.14
CA ILE A 120 -12.37 7.22 -7.63
C ILE A 120 -13.32 6.91 -8.81
N HIS A 121 -13.42 7.82 -9.76
CA HIS A 121 -14.28 7.65 -10.93
C HIS A 121 -13.90 6.41 -11.75
N THR A 122 -12.61 6.23 -12.02
CA THR A 122 -12.10 5.12 -12.83
C THR A 122 -12.33 3.79 -12.13
N THR A 123 -12.08 3.70 -10.81
CA THR A 123 -12.34 2.52 -9.99
C THR A 123 -13.81 2.11 -10.08
N GLN A 124 -14.73 3.05 -9.86
CA GLN A 124 -16.16 2.79 -9.96
C GLN A 124 -16.56 2.37 -11.38
N SER A 125 -16.06 3.06 -12.40
CA SER A 125 -16.38 2.78 -13.81
C SER A 125 -15.89 1.41 -14.27
N ILE A 126 -14.70 0.97 -13.83
CA ILE A 126 -14.17 -0.37 -14.12
C ILE A 126 -15.10 -1.42 -13.53
N ILE A 127 -15.39 -1.30 -12.21
CA ILE A 127 -16.23 -2.29 -11.53
C ILE A 127 -17.65 -2.31 -12.09
N GLN A 128 -18.21 -1.17 -12.44
CA GLN A 128 -19.55 -1.09 -13.03
C GLN A 128 -19.65 -1.86 -14.35
N ARG A 129 -18.59 -1.82 -15.19
CA ARG A 129 -18.54 -2.42 -16.54
C ARG A 129 -18.13 -3.89 -16.55
N ILE A 130 -17.59 -4.42 -15.47
CA ILE A 130 -17.25 -5.85 -15.40
C ILE A 130 -18.54 -6.65 -15.28
N ASP A 131 -18.81 -7.49 -16.28
CA ASP A 131 -19.88 -8.48 -16.25
C ASP A 131 -19.30 -9.84 -15.82
N GLY A 132 -20.07 -10.57 -15.00
CA GLY A 132 -19.69 -11.90 -14.50
C GLY A 132 -18.98 -11.92 -13.15
N ASP A 133 -18.76 -13.16 -12.67
CA ASP A 133 -18.31 -13.39 -11.28
C ASP A 133 -16.80 -13.30 -11.10
N HIS A 134 -16.01 -13.25 -12.16
CA HIS A 134 -14.56 -13.24 -12.07
C HIS A 134 -13.99 -11.81 -12.17
N ILE A 135 -13.68 -11.23 -11.00
CA ILE A 135 -13.00 -9.94 -10.89
C ILE A 135 -11.62 -10.17 -10.28
N ALA A 136 -10.56 -9.77 -10.99
CA ALA A 136 -9.19 -9.95 -10.50
C ALA A 136 -8.95 -9.11 -9.21
N PRO A 137 -8.35 -9.67 -8.16
CA PRO A 137 -8.25 -9.00 -6.84
C PRO A 137 -7.57 -7.63 -6.83
N GLN A 138 -6.73 -7.33 -7.79
CA GLN A 138 -5.95 -6.08 -7.84
C GLN A 138 -6.35 -5.17 -9.01
N VAL A 139 -7.53 -5.40 -9.60
CA VAL A 139 -7.93 -4.74 -10.85
C VAL A 139 -8.03 -3.23 -10.74
N VAL A 140 -8.42 -2.70 -9.59
CA VAL A 140 -8.58 -1.27 -9.31
C VAL A 140 -7.57 -0.71 -8.30
N GLY A 141 -6.70 -1.56 -7.77
CA GLY A 141 -5.60 -1.20 -6.88
C GLY A 141 -4.26 -1.11 -7.65
N PRO A 142 -3.22 -1.88 -7.23
CA PRO A 142 -1.88 -1.79 -7.79
C PRO A 142 -1.79 -1.95 -9.30
N LYS A 143 -2.64 -2.78 -9.93
CA LYS A 143 -2.65 -2.94 -11.40
C LYS A 143 -3.12 -1.68 -12.11
N LEU A 144 -4.16 -1.01 -11.59
CA LEU A 144 -4.63 0.25 -12.13
C LEU A 144 -3.55 1.32 -12.00
N LEU A 145 -2.96 1.47 -10.80
CA LEU A 145 -1.88 2.43 -10.56
C LEU A 145 -0.69 2.21 -11.47
N LYS A 146 -0.28 0.96 -11.66
CA LYS A 146 0.80 0.62 -12.60
C LYS A 146 0.49 1.01 -14.04
N ALA A 147 -0.76 0.81 -14.49
CA ALA A 147 -1.17 1.18 -15.84
C ALA A 147 -1.25 2.70 -16.02
N LEU A 148 -1.58 3.44 -14.96
CA LEU A 148 -1.72 4.89 -14.99
C LEU A 148 -0.39 5.64 -14.81
N HIS A 149 0.56 5.09 -14.06
CA HIS A 149 1.80 5.77 -13.72
C HIS A 149 2.56 6.38 -14.92
N PRO A 150 2.62 5.74 -16.11
CA PRO A 150 3.23 6.37 -17.29
C PRO A 150 2.44 7.52 -17.90
N LEU A 151 1.18 7.71 -17.51
CA LEU A 151 0.23 8.65 -18.10
C LEU A 151 -0.22 9.74 -17.12
N ALA A 152 -0.15 9.46 -15.83
CA ALA A 152 -0.60 10.31 -14.75
C ALA A 152 0.59 10.80 -13.93
N ASP A 153 0.57 12.10 -13.62
CA ASP A 153 1.63 12.74 -12.86
C ASP A 153 1.36 12.57 -11.35
N PHE A 154 1.82 11.44 -10.79
CA PHE A 154 1.90 11.23 -9.35
C PHE A 154 3.30 10.79 -8.95
N GLU A 155 3.77 11.31 -7.83
CA GLU A 155 5.08 11.02 -7.28
C GLU A 155 5.12 9.64 -6.63
N LEU A 156 6.31 9.02 -6.58
CA LEU A 156 6.53 7.73 -5.94
C LEU A 156 7.44 7.85 -4.72
N GLU A 157 6.97 7.33 -3.59
CA GLU A 157 7.75 7.24 -2.35
C GLU A 157 8.42 5.86 -2.24
N HIS A 158 9.72 5.84 -2.53
CA HIS A 158 10.53 4.62 -2.48
C HIS A 158 10.86 4.14 -1.06
N LYS A 159 10.67 4.98 -0.04
CA LYS A 159 10.80 4.60 1.35
C LYS A 159 9.56 3.92 1.92
N ALA A 160 8.44 3.96 1.19
CA ALA A 160 7.21 3.26 1.51
C ALA A 160 7.15 1.94 0.74
N ALA A 161 7.71 0.89 1.31
CA ALA A 161 7.85 -0.42 0.69
C ALA A 161 6.67 -1.36 1.01
N ALA A 162 6.54 -2.41 0.22
CA ALA A 162 5.63 -3.53 0.48
C ALA A 162 6.42 -4.86 0.51
N MET A 163 6.03 -5.76 1.41
CA MET A 163 6.71 -7.01 1.66
C MET A 163 6.06 -8.14 0.87
N SER A 164 6.81 -8.74 -0.05
CA SER A 164 6.35 -9.93 -0.77
C SER A 164 6.48 -11.18 0.11
N THR A 165 5.76 -12.24 -0.27
CA THR A 165 5.86 -13.53 0.42
C THR A 165 7.29 -14.08 0.40
N ASP A 166 8.00 -13.99 -0.75
CA ASP A 166 9.39 -14.44 -0.83
C ASP A 166 10.32 -13.63 0.08
N LEU A 167 10.08 -12.32 0.23
CA LEU A 167 10.85 -11.48 1.15
C LEU A 167 10.56 -11.85 2.62
N LEU A 168 9.28 -12.04 2.97
CA LEU A 168 8.90 -12.44 4.32
C LEU A 168 9.53 -13.79 4.70
N VAL A 169 9.44 -14.79 3.82
CA VAL A 169 10.07 -16.10 4.02
C VAL A 169 11.58 -15.95 4.17
N GLY A 170 12.22 -15.17 3.29
CA GLY A 170 13.67 -14.91 3.37
C GLY A 170 14.10 -14.25 4.68
N LEU A 171 13.29 -13.34 5.24
CA LEU A 171 13.53 -12.75 6.56
C LEU A 171 13.38 -13.79 7.68
N MET A 172 12.36 -14.63 7.62
CA MET A 172 12.12 -15.66 8.64
C MET A 172 13.17 -16.77 8.63
N GLU A 173 13.63 -17.17 7.45
CA GLU A 173 14.66 -18.21 7.24
C GLU A 173 16.10 -17.67 7.29
N GLU A 174 16.28 -16.34 7.42
CA GLU A 174 17.59 -15.66 7.39
C GLU A 174 18.39 -15.94 6.12
N ASP A 175 17.70 -16.02 4.97
CA ASP A 175 18.33 -16.24 3.66
C ASP A 175 19.16 -15.00 3.27
N ARG A 176 20.43 -14.98 3.67
CA ARG A 176 21.31 -13.83 3.47
C ARG A 176 21.52 -13.47 2.01
N ASP A 177 21.54 -14.46 1.12
CA ASP A 177 21.75 -14.23 -0.32
C ASP A 177 20.52 -13.53 -0.93
N LEU A 178 19.31 -13.98 -0.57
CA LEU A 178 18.06 -13.37 -0.97
C LEU A 178 17.94 -11.95 -0.40
N LEU A 179 18.24 -11.78 0.90
CA LEU A 179 18.15 -10.48 1.57
C LEU A 179 19.16 -9.47 1.02
N MET A 180 20.38 -9.90 0.73
CA MET A 180 21.39 -9.07 0.07
C MET A 180 20.97 -8.70 -1.35
N PHE A 181 20.40 -9.65 -2.12
CA PHE A 181 19.86 -9.38 -3.45
C PHE A 181 18.76 -8.32 -3.39
N TYR A 182 17.80 -8.45 -2.45
CA TYR A 182 16.72 -7.50 -2.27
C TYR A 182 17.25 -6.11 -1.88
N ARG A 183 18.14 -6.04 -0.89
CA ARG A 183 18.76 -4.79 -0.43
C ARG A 183 19.45 -4.04 -1.57
N ASN A 184 20.23 -4.75 -2.40
CA ASN A 184 20.90 -4.16 -3.56
C ASN A 184 19.95 -3.72 -4.68
N ALA A 185 18.73 -4.26 -4.70
CA ALA A 185 17.72 -3.90 -5.68
C ALA A 185 16.88 -2.69 -5.26
N GLN A 186 16.91 -2.26 -4.00
CA GLN A 186 16.17 -1.10 -3.52
C GLN A 186 16.74 0.20 -4.06
N LEU A 187 15.88 1.19 -4.31
CA LEU A 187 16.26 2.55 -4.72
C LEU A 187 16.52 3.47 -3.53
N SER A 188 15.97 3.13 -2.38
CA SER A 188 16.20 3.81 -1.10
C SER A 188 15.99 2.84 0.06
N THR A 189 16.59 3.13 1.21
CA THR A 189 16.34 2.38 2.43
C THR A 189 14.91 2.62 2.88
N PRO A 190 14.08 1.57 3.06
CA PRO A 190 12.70 1.71 3.48
C PRO A 190 12.56 2.33 4.87
N ALA A 191 11.64 3.28 5.01
CA ALA A 191 11.24 3.85 6.28
C ALA A 191 9.99 3.16 6.86
N LEU A 192 9.20 2.54 5.98
CA LEU A 192 8.06 1.72 6.37
C LEU A 192 7.89 0.53 5.42
N PHE A 193 7.28 -0.53 5.95
CA PHE A 193 6.87 -1.71 5.18
C PHE A 193 5.40 -2.01 5.41
N ASN A 194 4.63 -2.13 4.35
CA ASN A 194 3.36 -2.85 4.40
C ASN A 194 3.65 -4.36 4.36
N VAL A 195 3.18 -5.10 5.37
CA VAL A 195 3.46 -6.54 5.51
C VAL A 195 2.63 -7.39 4.55
N CYS A 196 1.58 -6.82 3.93
CA CYS A 196 0.66 -7.53 3.05
C CYS A 196 0.04 -8.77 3.70
N ALA A 197 -0.42 -8.65 4.96
CA ALA A 197 -0.91 -9.76 5.78
C ALA A 197 -1.97 -10.62 5.07
N SER A 198 -2.80 -10.01 4.22
CA SER A 198 -3.82 -10.72 3.43
C SER A 198 -3.27 -11.75 2.43
N LEU A 199 -1.97 -11.68 2.10
CA LEU A 199 -1.32 -12.64 1.20
C LEU A 199 -0.79 -13.87 1.92
N HIS A 200 -0.67 -13.83 3.26
CA HIS A 200 -0.02 -14.87 4.05
C HIS A 200 -1.00 -15.87 4.68
N GLY A 201 -2.32 -15.72 4.42
CA GLY A 201 -3.37 -16.57 4.96
C GLY A 201 -3.73 -16.24 6.41
N THR A 202 -4.90 -16.70 6.86
CA THR A 202 -5.43 -16.43 8.21
C THR A 202 -4.74 -17.24 9.31
N ASP A 203 -3.98 -18.28 8.94
CA ASP A 203 -3.36 -19.22 9.89
C ASP A 203 -1.88 -18.89 10.20
N THR A 204 -1.33 -17.86 9.57
CA THR A 204 0.04 -17.44 9.85
C THR A 204 0.00 -16.37 10.94
N ASP A 205 0.37 -16.75 12.14
CA ASP A 205 0.59 -15.81 13.25
C ASP A 205 1.85 -15.00 12.92
N ILE A 206 1.64 -13.82 12.31
CA ILE A 206 2.73 -12.95 11.88
C ILE A 206 3.25 -12.18 13.10
N ASP A 207 4.40 -12.59 13.60
CA ASP A 207 5.12 -11.86 14.66
C ASP A 207 5.74 -10.57 14.09
N LEU A 208 5.01 -9.46 14.23
CA LEU A 208 5.42 -8.16 13.72
C LEU A 208 6.69 -7.63 14.40
N ASP A 209 6.93 -7.98 15.67
CA ASP A 209 8.13 -7.55 16.39
C ASP A 209 9.36 -8.28 15.85
N LEU A 210 9.22 -9.59 15.59
CA LEU A 210 10.28 -10.38 14.97
C LEU A 210 10.59 -9.86 13.56
N ILE A 211 9.57 -9.60 12.72
CA ILE A 211 9.77 -9.05 11.38
C ILE A 211 10.48 -7.70 11.47
N SER A 212 10.03 -6.81 12.34
CA SER A 212 10.65 -5.49 12.54
C SER A 212 12.13 -5.61 12.91
N SER A 213 12.47 -6.52 13.83
CA SER A 213 13.85 -6.81 14.21
C SER A 213 14.69 -7.31 13.05
N ARG A 214 14.17 -8.26 12.27
CA ARG A 214 14.86 -8.81 11.08
C ARG A 214 15.06 -7.77 9.97
N VAL A 215 14.05 -6.92 9.73
CA VAL A 215 14.19 -5.79 8.79
C VAL A 215 15.31 -4.86 9.21
N GLN A 216 15.37 -4.48 10.49
CA GLN A 216 16.45 -3.65 11.02
C GLN A 216 17.83 -4.31 10.83
N GLU A 217 17.94 -5.60 11.15
CA GLU A 217 19.21 -6.33 11.07
C GLU A 217 19.72 -6.51 9.65
N TYR A 218 18.84 -6.84 8.70
CA TYR A 218 19.26 -7.30 7.36
C TYR A 218 19.06 -6.28 6.24
N LEU A 219 18.11 -5.33 6.40
CA LEU A 219 17.73 -4.43 5.31
C LEU A 219 18.10 -2.96 5.53
N ILE A 220 18.33 -2.53 6.79
CA ILE A 220 18.53 -1.12 7.14
C ILE A 220 20.00 -0.76 7.41
N VAL A 221 20.90 -1.70 7.45
CA VAL A 221 22.34 -1.50 7.74
C VAL A 221 23.09 -0.73 6.66
#